data_0577feb4342a57625041b7a5dae2d87e
#
_entry.id   0577feb4342a57625041b7a5dae2d87e
#
_cell.length_a   1.000
_cell.length_b   1.000
_cell.length_c   1.000
_cell.angle_alpha   90.00
_cell.angle_beta   90.00
_cell.angle_gamma   90.00
#
_symmetry.space_group_name_H-M   'P 1'
#
loop_
_entity.id
_entity.type
_entity.pdbx_description
1 polymer ?
#
loop_
_entity_poly.entity_id
_entity_poly.type
_entity_poly.pdbx_seq_one_letter_code
_entity_poly.pdbx_strand_id
1 'polypeptide(L)'
;MDTQWLWIACGLIAVASVFGGFLPTLIRLTHQRMQIALSFVSGVMLGVAFFHMLPHAIMEISEQRNSSGHEMDHLAINPVMLSAALGFLAMFFLERFASFHQHDVVEECNTHDHDHARAHSHGVTPLTWSGAALGLSLHSLLEGVALASSISVAATLHPGAGLAGLGTFLVIVLHKPFDAMTLTTLLRAGKSSARKLHVVNILFALIVPIGAAIFLLKTGGGDPTFTAYALAFSAGSFLCIAGSDLLPELHFHSHDRVRLSLALVLGLAIAWGIGNLESMSHSDEHNHLYQPTSAAVQPHSADHSTESHAP
;
A
#
# COMPACT_ATOMS: atom_id res chain seq x y z
N MET A 1 3.97 12.40 -14.44
CA MET A 1 4.35 11.67 -13.21
C MET A 1 5.36 12.49 -12.43
N ASP A 2 5.10 12.75 -11.18
CA ASP A 2 6.03 13.47 -10.32
C ASP A 2 7.14 12.52 -9.81
N THR A 3 8.15 12.32 -10.65
CA THR A 3 9.27 11.42 -10.35
C THR A 3 10.08 11.88 -9.13
N GLN A 4 10.07 13.17 -8.82
CA GLN A 4 10.77 13.71 -7.65
C GLN A 4 10.08 13.26 -6.37
N TRP A 5 8.74 13.35 -6.32
CA TRP A 5 7.98 12.86 -5.17
C TRP A 5 8.19 11.36 -4.92
N LEU A 6 8.17 10.54 -5.99
CA LEU A 6 8.43 9.10 -5.87
C LEU A 6 9.77 8.80 -5.18
N TRP A 7 10.84 9.47 -5.60
CA TRP A 7 12.17 9.23 -5.02
C TRP A 7 12.30 9.77 -3.60
N ILE A 8 11.63 10.88 -3.27
CA ILE A 8 11.54 11.37 -1.89
C ILE A 8 10.81 10.36 -1.01
N ALA A 9 9.66 9.84 -1.47
CA ALA A 9 8.89 8.82 -0.76
C ALA A 9 9.72 7.53 -0.55
N CYS A 10 10.40 7.05 -1.58
CA CYS A 10 11.33 5.92 -1.48
C CYS A 10 12.44 6.16 -0.44
N GLY A 11 13.00 7.37 -0.42
CA GLY A 11 14.03 7.75 0.56
C GLY A 11 13.50 7.73 2.01
N LEU A 12 12.31 8.29 2.22
CA LEU A 12 11.67 8.30 3.54
C LEU A 12 11.32 6.88 4.02
N ILE A 13 10.81 6.01 3.13
CA ILE A 13 10.54 4.60 3.43
C ILE A 13 11.84 3.86 3.77
N ALA A 14 12.92 4.10 3.02
CA ALA A 14 14.21 3.49 3.30
C ALA A 14 14.75 3.90 4.68
N VAL A 15 14.63 5.19 5.04
CA VAL A 15 15.00 5.68 6.37
C VAL A 15 14.14 5.03 7.46
N ALA A 16 12.83 4.93 7.27
CA ALA A 16 11.92 4.28 8.20
C ALA A 16 12.27 2.78 8.38
N SER A 17 12.60 2.09 7.29
CA SER A 17 13.05 0.70 7.30
C SER A 17 14.34 0.52 8.09
N VAL A 18 15.37 1.33 7.81
CA VAL A 18 16.65 1.27 8.54
C VAL A 18 16.42 1.51 10.03
N PHE A 19 15.64 2.54 10.38
CA PHE A 19 15.29 2.85 11.78
C PHE A 19 14.58 1.68 12.46
N GLY A 20 13.60 1.06 11.78
CA GLY A 20 12.88 -0.11 12.29
C GLY A 20 13.80 -1.28 12.64
N GLY A 21 14.80 -1.58 11.80
CA GLY A 21 15.78 -2.62 12.08
C GLY A 21 16.69 -2.34 13.27
N PHE A 22 16.85 -1.07 13.66
CA PHE A 22 17.54 -0.69 14.89
C PHE A 22 16.63 -0.70 16.13
N LEU A 23 15.31 -0.65 15.95
CA LEU A 23 14.34 -0.49 17.03
C LEU A 23 14.49 -1.52 18.15
N PRO A 24 14.70 -2.84 17.89
CA PRO A 24 14.90 -3.85 18.93
C PRO A 24 16.18 -3.63 19.78
N THR A 25 17.08 -2.76 19.32
CA THR A 25 18.29 -2.40 20.09
C THR A 25 18.05 -1.23 21.01
N LEU A 26 17.09 -0.37 20.68
CA LEU A 26 16.87 0.91 21.35
C LEU A 26 15.72 0.84 22.35
N ILE A 27 14.66 0.10 22.05
CA ILE A 27 13.42 0.10 22.82
C ILE A 27 12.95 -1.34 23.07
N ARG A 28 12.59 -1.65 24.31
CA ARG A 28 11.84 -2.86 24.66
C ARG A 28 10.35 -2.57 24.46
N LEU A 29 9.81 -2.87 23.27
CA LEU A 29 8.37 -2.80 23.05
C LEU A 29 7.70 -3.92 23.86
N THR A 30 6.70 -3.57 24.66
CA THR A 30 5.87 -4.58 25.30
C THR A 30 5.03 -5.27 24.23
N HIS A 31 4.78 -6.57 24.40
CA HIS A 31 3.99 -7.39 23.46
C HIS A 31 2.64 -6.70 23.11
N GLN A 32 1.92 -6.22 24.10
CA GLN A 32 0.65 -5.52 23.93
C GLN A 32 0.75 -4.24 23.05
N ARG A 33 1.78 -3.41 23.25
CA ARG A 33 1.96 -2.19 22.43
C ARG A 33 2.23 -2.54 20.97
N MET A 34 2.99 -3.59 20.74
CA MET A 34 3.30 -4.07 19.40
C MET A 34 2.02 -4.57 18.71
N GLN A 35 1.18 -5.35 19.40
CA GLN A 35 -0.08 -5.84 18.84
C GLN A 35 -1.05 -4.70 18.50
N ILE A 36 -1.20 -3.70 19.37
CA ILE A 36 -2.05 -2.53 19.08
C ILE A 36 -1.55 -1.79 17.84
N ALA A 37 -0.23 -1.62 17.70
CA ALA A 37 0.35 -0.98 16.53
C ALA A 37 0.12 -1.80 15.25
N LEU A 38 0.30 -3.12 15.29
CA LEU A 38 0.03 -4.01 14.15
C LEU A 38 -1.45 -3.98 13.76
N SER A 39 -2.39 -4.10 14.72
CA SER A 39 -3.82 -3.96 14.46
C SER A 39 -4.18 -2.63 13.79
N PHE A 40 -3.61 -1.52 14.25
CA PHE A 40 -3.80 -0.21 13.65
C PHE A 40 -3.29 -0.17 12.20
N VAL A 41 -2.08 -0.65 11.96
CA VAL A 41 -1.45 -0.68 10.64
C VAL A 41 -2.24 -1.58 9.69
N SER A 42 -2.68 -2.77 10.14
CA SER A 42 -3.53 -3.67 9.34
C SER A 42 -4.85 -2.99 8.94
N GLY A 43 -5.45 -2.18 9.85
CA GLY A 43 -6.63 -1.36 9.52
C GLY A 43 -6.34 -0.33 8.44
N VAL A 44 -5.20 0.36 8.51
CA VAL A 44 -4.79 1.32 7.47
C VAL A 44 -4.54 0.61 6.13
N MET A 45 -3.84 -0.54 6.14
CA MET A 45 -3.58 -1.34 4.93
C MET A 45 -4.89 -1.79 4.26
N LEU A 46 -5.82 -2.32 5.06
CA LEU A 46 -7.13 -2.74 4.58
C LEU A 46 -7.89 -1.55 3.94
N GLY A 47 -7.89 -0.41 4.63
CA GLY A 47 -8.57 0.80 4.16
C GLY A 47 -7.97 1.35 2.87
N VAL A 48 -6.64 1.43 2.76
CA VAL A 48 -5.99 1.91 1.54
C VAL A 48 -6.22 0.97 0.37
N ALA A 49 -6.19 -0.35 0.59
CA ALA A 49 -6.50 -1.31 -0.47
C ALA A 49 -7.92 -1.12 -1.01
N PHE A 50 -8.93 -1.00 -0.12
CA PHE A 50 -10.34 -0.89 -0.52
C PHE A 50 -10.77 0.51 -0.96
N PHE A 51 -10.29 1.57 -0.29
CA PHE A 51 -10.81 2.92 -0.50
C PHE A 51 -9.92 3.78 -1.40
N HIS A 52 -8.71 3.31 -1.70
CA HIS A 52 -7.77 4.05 -2.53
C HIS A 52 -7.30 3.22 -3.74
N MET A 53 -6.60 2.10 -3.53
CA MET A 53 -5.93 1.39 -4.64
C MET A 53 -6.91 0.73 -5.61
N LEU A 54 -7.90 -0.02 -5.12
CA LEU A 54 -8.88 -0.70 -6.00
C LEU A 54 -9.76 0.28 -6.77
N PRO A 55 -10.35 1.33 -6.15
CA PRO A 55 -11.11 2.33 -6.89
C PRO A 55 -10.28 3.03 -7.96
N HIS A 56 -9.04 3.44 -7.66
CA HIS A 56 -8.15 4.09 -8.63
C HIS A 56 -7.80 3.17 -9.79
N ALA A 57 -7.53 1.87 -9.55
CA ALA A 57 -7.29 0.91 -10.62
C ALA A 57 -8.50 0.74 -11.55
N ILE A 58 -9.72 0.73 -10.99
CA ILE A 58 -10.96 0.63 -11.77
C ILE A 58 -11.18 1.93 -12.56
N MET A 59 -10.98 3.09 -11.94
CA MET A 59 -11.15 4.39 -12.59
C MET A 59 -10.19 4.56 -13.77
N GLU A 60 -8.92 4.19 -13.63
CA GLU A 60 -7.92 4.26 -14.69
C GLU A 60 -8.33 3.42 -15.92
N ILE A 61 -8.79 2.19 -15.71
CA ILE A 61 -9.30 1.34 -16.81
C ILE A 61 -10.56 1.92 -17.43
N SER A 62 -11.47 2.49 -16.60
CA SER A 62 -12.71 3.08 -17.10
C SER A 62 -12.45 4.31 -17.97
N GLU A 63 -11.52 5.16 -17.58
CA GLU A 63 -11.16 6.37 -18.32
C GLU A 63 -10.50 6.03 -19.65
N GLN A 64 -9.60 5.04 -19.66
CA GLN A 64 -8.98 4.55 -20.88
C GLN A 64 -9.98 3.96 -21.87
N ARG A 65 -10.98 3.20 -21.42
CA ARG A 65 -12.02 2.64 -22.29
C ARG A 65 -12.96 3.71 -22.82
N ASN A 66 -13.33 4.66 -21.98
CA ASN A 66 -14.19 5.78 -22.36
C ASN A 66 -13.54 6.64 -23.45
N SER A 67 -12.23 6.91 -23.33
CA SER A 67 -11.46 7.61 -24.37
C SER A 67 -11.38 6.84 -25.69
N SER A 68 -11.53 5.49 -25.65
CA SER A 68 -11.56 4.60 -26.82
C SER A 68 -12.97 4.41 -27.38
N GLY A 69 -14.01 5.09 -26.85
CA GLY A 69 -15.40 5.01 -27.31
C GLY A 69 -16.13 3.70 -26.94
N HIS A 70 -15.64 2.97 -25.94
CA HIS A 70 -16.27 1.77 -25.44
C HIS A 70 -16.92 2.05 -24.09
N GLU A 71 -18.22 1.73 -23.96
CA GLU A 71 -18.91 1.82 -22.67
C GLU A 71 -18.32 0.84 -21.63
N MET A 72 -18.41 1.24 -20.34
CA MET A 72 -18.03 0.37 -19.23
C MET A 72 -18.97 -0.82 -19.16
N ASP A 73 -18.48 -1.99 -19.56
CA ASP A 73 -19.16 -3.26 -19.36
C ASP A 73 -18.56 -3.99 -18.13
N HIS A 74 -19.37 -4.83 -17.48
CA HIS A 74 -18.91 -5.70 -16.38
C HIS A 74 -17.67 -6.53 -16.75
N LEU A 75 -17.50 -6.84 -18.03
CA LEU A 75 -16.32 -7.51 -18.59
C LEU A 75 -15.02 -6.72 -18.41
N ALA A 76 -15.08 -5.39 -18.25
CA ALA A 76 -13.89 -4.56 -18.06
C ALA A 76 -13.37 -4.58 -16.61
N ILE A 77 -14.26 -4.78 -15.64
CA ILE A 77 -13.91 -4.83 -14.21
C ILE A 77 -13.30 -6.19 -13.85
N ASN A 78 -13.72 -7.27 -14.53
CA ASN A 78 -13.25 -8.62 -14.23
C ASN A 78 -11.73 -8.79 -14.27
N PRO A 79 -10.97 -8.27 -15.25
CA PRO A 79 -9.50 -8.39 -15.26
C PRO A 79 -8.84 -7.63 -14.11
N VAL A 80 -9.39 -6.48 -13.67
CA VAL A 80 -8.89 -5.72 -12.52
C VAL A 80 -9.08 -6.54 -11.23
N MET A 81 -10.29 -7.11 -11.05
CA MET A 81 -10.58 -7.98 -9.90
C MET A 81 -9.74 -9.27 -9.94
N LEU A 82 -9.52 -9.84 -11.13
CA LEU A 82 -8.63 -10.99 -11.30
C LEU A 82 -7.20 -10.63 -10.92
N SER A 83 -6.69 -9.46 -11.33
CA SER A 83 -5.35 -9.00 -10.95
C SER A 83 -5.22 -8.85 -9.44
N ALA A 84 -6.22 -8.28 -8.75
CA ALA A 84 -6.26 -8.20 -7.30
C ALA A 84 -6.28 -9.59 -6.64
N ALA A 85 -7.10 -10.52 -7.16
CA ALA A 85 -7.13 -11.90 -6.67
C ALA A 85 -5.79 -12.62 -6.86
N LEU A 86 -5.11 -12.39 -7.98
CA LEU A 86 -3.76 -12.94 -8.23
C LEU A 86 -2.72 -12.33 -7.28
N GLY A 87 -2.81 -11.04 -6.98
CA GLY A 87 -1.96 -10.39 -5.99
C GLY A 87 -2.16 -10.96 -4.58
N PHE A 88 -3.42 -11.16 -4.18
CA PHE A 88 -3.76 -11.83 -2.93
C PHE A 88 -3.17 -13.24 -2.86
N LEU A 89 -3.38 -14.06 -3.90
CA LEU A 89 -2.89 -15.42 -3.95
C LEU A 89 -1.35 -15.48 -3.98
N ALA A 90 -0.72 -14.60 -4.75
CA ALA A 90 0.74 -14.52 -4.80
C ALA A 90 1.33 -14.24 -3.42
N MET A 91 0.74 -13.26 -2.70
CA MET A 91 1.18 -12.93 -1.35
C MET A 91 0.87 -14.04 -0.35
N PHE A 92 -0.33 -14.64 -0.44
CA PHE A 92 -0.71 -15.79 0.39
C PHE A 92 0.27 -16.95 0.26
N PHE A 93 0.65 -17.33 -0.96
CA PHE A 93 1.62 -18.39 -1.17
C PHE A 93 3.02 -17.98 -0.69
N LEU A 94 3.40 -16.74 -0.92
CA LEU A 94 4.67 -16.21 -0.44
C LEU A 94 4.77 -16.29 1.08
N GLU A 95 3.76 -15.82 1.81
CA GLU A 95 3.68 -15.95 3.27
C GLU A 95 3.66 -17.41 3.70
N ARG A 96 2.83 -18.23 3.06
CA ARG A 96 2.74 -19.65 3.38
C ARG A 96 4.08 -20.36 3.25
N PHE A 97 4.84 -20.11 2.20
CA PHE A 97 6.14 -20.74 1.99
C PHE A 97 7.26 -20.11 2.83
N ALA A 98 7.17 -18.81 3.12
CA ALA A 98 8.13 -18.12 3.98
C ALA A 98 7.84 -18.35 5.48
N SER A 99 6.57 -18.41 5.89
CA SER A 99 6.14 -18.50 7.30
C SER A 99 6.20 -19.91 7.90
N PHE A 100 6.40 -20.96 7.10
CA PHE A 100 6.58 -22.33 7.65
C PHE A 100 7.67 -22.42 8.73
N HIS A 101 8.45 -21.35 8.91
CA HIS A 101 9.59 -21.28 9.82
C HIS A 101 9.45 -20.21 10.92
N GLN A 102 8.37 -19.42 10.95
CA GLN A 102 8.23 -18.33 11.94
C GLN A 102 7.55 -18.77 13.24
N HIS A 103 6.67 -19.77 13.22
CA HIS A 103 5.89 -20.19 14.39
C HIS A 103 6.75 -20.80 15.51
N ASP A 104 7.89 -21.42 15.18
CA ASP A 104 8.75 -22.07 16.17
C ASP A 104 9.66 -21.12 16.98
N VAL A 105 9.76 -19.85 16.58
CA VAL A 105 10.76 -18.93 17.16
C VAL A 105 10.18 -17.99 18.21
N VAL A 106 8.87 -17.72 18.19
CA VAL A 106 8.23 -16.74 19.07
C VAL A 106 7.83 -17.34 20.42
N GLU A 107 7.58 -18.65 20.49
CA GLU A 107 7.19 -19.32 21.73
C GLU A 107 8.33 -19.55 22.71
N GLU A 108 9.59 -19.59 22.26
CA GLU A 108 10.76 -19.93 23.12
C GLU A 108 11.27 -18.79 23.99
N CYS A 109 10.81 -17.55 23.80
CA CYS A 109 11.30 -16.41 24.59
C CYS A 109 10.55 -16.14 25.91
N ASN A 110 9.48 -16.87 26.25
CA ASN A 110 8.57 -16.50 27.35
C ASN A 110 8.35 -17.54 28.43
N THR A 111 9.07 -18.68 28.47
CA THR A 111 8.91 -19.63 29.56
C THR A 111 10.15 -19.68 30.45
N HIS A 112 10.11 -18.91 31.55
CA HIS A 112 10.80 -19.25 32.78
C HIS A 112 9.94 -20.24 33.57
N ASP A 113 10.60 -21.32 34.03
CA ASP A 113 10.20 -22.32 35.01
C ASP A 113 9.18 -23.42 34.63
N HIS A 114 9.64 -24.60 34.43
CA HIS A 114 9.52 -25.80 35.26
C HIS A 114 10.05 -27.03 34.54
N ASP A 115 10.81 -27.85 35.28
CA ASP A 115 11.44 -29.13 34.95
C ASP A 115 10.54 -30.16 34.22
N HIS A 116 11.24 -31.00 33.44
CA HIS A 116 10.91 -32.29 32.83
C HIS A 116 10.39 -32.27 31.38
N ALA A 117 11.29 -32.70 30.56
CA ALA A 117 11.22 -33.48 29.33
C ALA A 117 12.09 -32.92 28.23
N ARG A 118 12.87 -33.75 27.61
CA ARG A 118 13.79 -33.48 26.50
C ARG A 118 13.12 -32.67 25.41
N ALA A 119 13.22 -31.35 25.50
CA ALA A 119 12.90 -30.42 24.43
C ALA A 119 14.01 -30.56 23.39
N HIS A 120 13.69 -31.03 22.22
CA HIS A 120 14.52 -30.86 21.04
C HIS A 120 14.53 -29.36 20.76
N SER A 121 15.57 -28.69 21.19
CA SER A 121 15.84 -27.28 20.83
C SER A 121 16.13 -27.24 19.34
N HIS A 122 15.10 -27.01 18.53
CA HIS A 122 15.27 -26.61 17.13
C HIS A 122 15.72 -25.16 17.11
N GLY A 123 17.02 -24.94 17.31
CA GLY A 123 17.63 -23.63 17.15
C GLY A 123 17.31 -23.08 15.75
N VAL A 124 17.09 -21.75 15.64
CA VAL A 124 16.89 -21.07 14.36
C VAL A 124 18.01 -21.44 13.40
N THR A 125 17.69 -22.26 12.41
CA THR A 125 18.68 -22.72 11.44
C THR A 125 18.99 -21.58 10.44
N PRO A 126 20.18 -21.56 9.82
CA PRO A 126 20.47 -20.58 8.75
C PRO A 126 19.44 -20.59 7.62
N LEU A 127 18.76 -21.71 7.41
CA LEU A 127 17.70 -21.87 6.40
C LEU A 127 16.43 -21.10 6.78
N THR A 128 16.11 -20.97 8.06
CA THR A 128 14.89 -20.32 8.56
C THR A 128 14.90 -18.81 8.32
N TRP A 129 16.00 -18.11 8.72
CA TRP A 129 16.08 -16.67 8.51
C TRP A 129 16.21 -16.30 7.02
N SER A 130 16.83 -17.15 6.18
CA SER A 130 16.97 -16.86 4.74
C SER A 130 15.64 -16.98 3.99
N GLY A 131 14.77 -17.93 4.37
CA GLY A 131 13.42 -18.05 3.81
C GLY A 131 12.57 -16.82 4.16
N ALA A 132 12.57 -16.41 5.42
CA ALA A 132 11.86 -15.20 5.86
C ALA A 132 12.43 -13.93 5.20
N ALA A 133 13.76 -13.82 5.08
CA ALA A 133 14.40 -12.69 4.39
C ALA A 133 14.01 -12.63 2.90
N LEU A 134 13.93 -13.78 2.22
CA LEU A 134 13.49 -13.83 0.83
C LEU A 134 12.01 -13.42 0.71
N GLY A 135 11.13 -13.96 1.55
CA GLY A 135 9.72 -13.61 1.57
C GLY A 135 9.47 -12.13 1.80
N LEU A 136 10.08 -11.56 2.86
CA LEU A 136 10.00 -10.13 3.15
C LEU A 136 10.62 -9.27 2.03
N SER A 137 11.67 -9.75 1.36
CA SER A 137 12.29 -9.04 0.25
C SER A 137 11.37 -8.99 -0.97
N LEU A 138 10.72 -10.09 -1.33
CA LEU A 138 9.74 -10.13 -2.41
C LEU A 138 8.52 -9.27 -2.09
N HIS A 139 8.03 -9.32 -0.86
CA HIS A 139 6.98 -8.42 -0.37
C HIS A 139 7.39 -6.95 -0.55
N SER A 140 8.58 -6.58 -0.07
CA SER A 140 9.10 -5.21 -0.20
C SER A 140 9.29 -4.76 -1.65
N LEU A 141 9.61 -5.69 -2.55
CA LEU A 141 9.69 -5.40 -3.99
C LEU A 141 8.31 -5.01 -4.54
N LEU A 142 7.27 -5.76 -4.16
CA LEU A 142 5.88 -5.48 -4.54
C LEU A 142 5.38 -4.15 -3.97
N GLU A 143 5.80 -3.77 -2.77
CA GLU A 143 5.51 -2.44 -2.20
C GLU A 143 6.09 -1.31 -3.05
N GLY A 144 7.30 -1.48 -3.58
CA GLY A 144 7.90 -0.52 -4.50
C GLY A 144 7.10 -0.39 -5.81
N VAL A 145 6.61 -1.50 -6.35
CA VAL A 145 5.69 -1.52 -7.49
C VAL A 145 4.38 -0.83 -7.14
N ALA A 146 3.80 -1.14 -5.96
CA ALA A 146 2.58 -0.52 -5.46
C ALA A 146 2.70 1.00 -5.33
N LEU A 147 3.79 1.49 -4.75
CA LEU A 147 4.04 2.92 -4.59
C LEU A 147 4.14 3.61 -5.96
N ALA A 148 4.95 3.07 -6.86
CA ALA A 148 5.17 3.67 -8.18
C ALA A 148 3.90 3.65 -9.04
N SER A 149 3.12 2.54 -9.02
CA SER A 149 1.84 2.45 -9.75
C SER A 149 0.79 3.39 -9.15
N SER A 150 0.68 3.49 -7.83
CA SER A 150 -0.25 4.40 -7.16
C SER A 150 0.04 5.86 -7.49
N ILE A 151 1.31 6.29 -7.42
CA ILE A 151 1.70 7.65 -7.80
C ILE A 151 1.44 7.90 -9.30
N SER A 152 1.67 6.90 -10.15
CA SER A 152 1.45 7.03 -11.59
C SER A 152 -0.03 7.22 -11.92
N VAL A 153 -0.92 6.39 -11.36
CA VAL A 153 -2.37 6.48 -11.54
C VAL A 153 -2.92 7.79 -10.96
N ALA A 154 -2.54 8.14 -9.73
CA ALA A 154 -3.00 9.37 -9.12
C ALA A 154 -2.56 10.63 -9.90
N ALA A 155 -1.38 10.60 -10.53
CA ALA A 155 -0.91 11.69 -11.37
C ALA A 155 -1.66 11.80 -12.72
N THR A 156 -2.20 10.69 -13.24
CA THR A 156 -3.04 10.70 -14.46
C THR A 156 -4.47 11.13 -14.18
N LEU A 157 -5.08 10.57 -13.14
CA LEU A 157 -6.46 10.90 -12.76
C LEU A 157 -6.58 12.32 -12.19
N HIS A 158 -5.52 12.82 -11.55
CA HIS A 158 -5.53 14.08 -10.83
C HIS A 158 -4.27 14.90 -11.13
N PRO A 159 -4.18 15.51 -12.32
CA PRO A 159 -3.05 16.36 -12.70
C PRO A 159 -2.99 17.58 -11.75
N GLY A 160 -1.87 17.71 -11.04
CA GLY A 160 -1.67 18.82 -10.09
C GLY A 160 -1.82 18.46 -8.60
N ALA A 161 -2.28 17.26 -8.25
CA ALA A 161 -2.28 16.79 -6.87
C ALA A 161 -0.82 16.64 -6.36
N GLY A 162 -0.40 17.51 -5.46
CA GLY A 162 0.99 17.59 -5.01
C GLY A 162 1.52 16.38 -4.26
N LEU A 163 0.64 15.43 -3.83
CA LEU A 163 0.98 14.24 -3.06
C LEU A 163 0.25 13.00 -3.61
N ALA A 164 0.37 12.79 -4.93
CA ALA A 164 -0.17 11.63 -5.60
C ALA A 164 0.29 10.32 -4.92
N GLY A 165 -0.64 9.39 -4.63
CA GLY A 165 -0.33 8.12 -3.98
C GLY A 165 0.03 8.22 -2.50
N LEU A 166 -0.38 9.30 -1.82
CA LEU A 166 -0.11 9.52 -0.40
C LEU A 166 -0.61 8.37 0.49
N GLY A 167 -1.79 7.81 0.20
CA GLY A 167 -2.33 6.69 0.95
C GLY A 167 -1.40 5.47 0.92
N THR A 168 -0.93 5.08 -0.25
CA THR A 168 0.01 3.96 -0.43
C THR A 168 1.35 4.24 0.26
N PHE A 169 1.89 5.47 0.11
CA PHE A 169 3.11 5.89 0.81
C PHE A 169 2.96 5.77 2.34
N LEU A 170 1.85 6.27 2.88
CA LEU A 170 1.61 6.27 4.33
C LEU A 170 1.52 4.84 4.88
N VAL A 171 0.83 3.95 4.18
CA VAL A 171 0.78 2.53 4.56
C VAL A 171 2.18 1.96 4.64
N ILE A 172 2.97 2.09 3.56
CA ILE A 172 4.30 1.48 3.50
C ILE A 172 5.21 2.04 4.60
N VAL A 173 5.24 3.36 4.80
CA VAL A 173 6.10 3.98 5.82
C VAL A 173 5.71 3.58 7.24
N LEU A 174 4.43 3.30 7.50
CA LEU A 174 3.94 2.89 8.82
C LEU A 174 4.31 1.46 9.18
N HIS A 175 4.23 0.50 8.24
CA HIS A 175 4.54 -0.90 8.56
C HIS A 175 5.99 -1.30 8.27
N LYS A 176 6.70 -0.60 7.43
CA LYS A 176 8.09 -0.91 7.06
C LYS A 176 9.06 -1.06 8.24
N PRO A 177 8.94 -0.27 9.32
CA PRO A 177 9.73 -0.49 10.52
C PRO A 177 9.50 -1.87 11.16
N PHE A 178 8.28 -2.41 11.12
CA PHE A 178 7.95 -3.71 11.68
C PHE A 178 8.56 -4.85 10.86
N ASP A 179 8.52 -4.76 9.53
CA ASP A 179 9.19 -5.73 8.63
C ASP A 179 10.69 -5.81 8.90
N ALA A 180 11.33 -4.65 8.95
CA ALA A 180 12.76 -4.54 9.23
C ALA A 180 13.11 -5.03 10.65
N MET A 181 12.24 -4.76 11.63
CA MET A 181 12.36 -5.26 12.99
C MET A 181 12.27 -6.79 13.04
N THR A 182 11.30 -7.38 12.33
CA THR A 182 11.14 -8.84 12.23
C THR A 182 12.38 -9.48 11.63
N LEU A 183 12.88 -8.97 10.50
CA LEU A 183 14.08 -9.48 9.84
C LEU A 183 15.30 -9.42 10.75
N THR A 184 15.51 -8.31 11.43
CA THR A 184 16.68 -8.14 12.33
C THR A 184 16.58 -8.98 13.59
N THR A 185 15.38 -9.21 14.11
CA THR A 185 15.12 -10.10 15.24
C THR A 185 15.45 -11.55 14.89
N LEU A 186 15.01 -12.03 13.71
CA LEU A 186 15.33 -13.37 13.19
C LEU A 186 16.85 -13.56 13.00
N LEU A 187 17.54 -12.56 12.44
CA LEU A 187 18.98 -12.60 12.27
C LEU A 187 19.72 -12.68 13.62
N ARG A 188 19.22 -11.99 14.65
CA ARG A 188 19.77 -12.09 16.01
C ARG A 188 19.55 -13.43 16.64
N ALA A 189 18.33 -13.98 16.53
CA ALA A 189 18.01 -15.33 17.01
C ALA A 189 18.91 -16.38 16.34
N GLY A 190 19.25 -16.21 15.05
CA GLY A 190 20.24 -17.00 14.33
C GLY A 190 21.69 -16.71 14.67
N LYS A 191 21.99 -15.96 15.76
CA LYS A 191 23.35 -15.62 16.24
C LYS A 191 24.23 -14.96 15.17
N SER A 192 23.65 -14.20 14.25
CA SER A 192 24.38 -13.46 13.23
C SER A 192 25.21 -12.32 13.84
N SER A 193 26.36 -12.02 13.22
CA SER A 193 27.23 -10.92 13.68
C SER A 193 26.54 -9.56 13.49
N ALA A 194 26.87 -8.58 14.33
CA ALA A 194 26.33 -7.22 14.25
C ALA A 194 26.55 -6.59 12.86
N ARG A 195 27.72 -6.80 12.25
CA ARG A 195 28.03 -6.32 10.90
C ARG A 195 27.05 -6.90 9.87
N LYS A 196 26.78 -8.22 9.91
CA LYS A 196 25.83 -8.88 9.01
C LYS A 196 24.43 -8.31 9.18
N LEU A 197 23.99 -8.09 10.41
CA LEU A 197 22.69 -7.53 10.73
C LEU A 197 22.52 -6.12 10.11
N HIS A 198 23.50 -5.24 10.27
CA HIS A 198 23.46 -3.89 9.69
C HIS A 198 23.47 -3.91 8.17
N VAL A 199 24.32 -4.75 7.56
CA VAL A 199 24.39 -4.87 6.08
C VAL A 199 23.06 -5.37 5.53
N VAL A 200 22.49 -6.43 6.10
CA VAL A 200 21.20 -6.98 5.65
C VAL A 200 20.08 -5.96 5.83
N ASN A 201 20.04 -5.23 6.95
CA ASN A 201 19.04 -4.19 7.18
C ASN A 201 19.11 -3.06 6.14
N ILE A 202 20.33 -2.59 5.81
CA ILE A 202 20.51 -1.56 4.77
C ILE A 202 20.12 -2.09 3.38
N LEU A 203 20.52 -3.32 3.03
CA LEU A 203 20.14 -3.93 1.76
C LEU A 203 18.62 -4.10 1.66
N PHE A 204 17.98 -4.51 2.75
CA PHE A 204 16.52 -4.65 2.81
C PHE A 204 15.80 -3.31 2.59
N ALA A 205 16.32 -2.22 3.17
CA ALA A 205 15.75 -0.89 2.99
C ALA A 205 15.78 -0.39 1.53
N LEU A 206 16.71 -0.90 0.70
CA LEU A 206 16.82 -0.53 -0.71
C LEU A 206 15.85 -1.29 -1.62
N ILE A 207 15.15 -2.31 -1.15
CA ILE A 207 14.32 -3.17 -1.99
C ILE A 207 13.08 -2.41 -2.50
N VAL A 208 12.47 -1.55 -1.70
CA VAL A 208 11.34 -0.71 -2.13
C VAL A 208 11.75 0.24 -3.26
N PRO A 209 12.83 1.02 -3.16
CA PRO A 209 13.36 1.79 -4.28
C PRO A 209 13.65 0.97 -5.54
N ILE A 210 14.17 -0.26 -5.37
CA ILE A 210 14.43 -1.16 -6.49
C ILE A 210 13.13 -1.59 -7.17
N GLY A 211 12.09 -1.94 -6.40
CA GLY A 211 10.77 -2.27 -6.92
C GLY A 211 10.14 -1.11 -7.72
N ALA A 212 10.24 0.10 -7.19
CA ALA A 212 9.78 1.30 -7.88
C ALA A 212 10.56 1.55 -9.18
N ALA A 213 11.89 1.36 -9.17
CA ALA A 213 12.72 1.49 -10.36
C ALA A 213 12.37 0.45 -11.43
N ILE A 214 12.14 -0.80 -11.05
CA ILE A 214 11.73 -1.88 -11.97
C ILE A 214 10.39 -1.53 -12.63
N PHE A 215 9.43 -1.03 -11.85
CA PHE A 215 8.14 -0.58 -12.39
C PHE A 215 8.34 0.51 -13.44
N LEU A 216 9.12 1.56 -13.13
CA LEU A 216 9.40 2.65 -14.06
C LEU A 216 10.09 2.20 -15.35
N LEU A 217 11.05 1.29 -15.22
CA LEU A 217 11.78 0.74 -16.39
C LEU A 217 10.86 -0.09 -17.30
N LYS A 218 9.87 -0.79 -16.72
CA LYS A 218 8.92 -1.60 -17.49
C LYS A 218 7.86 -0.78 -18.19
N THR A 219 7.32 0.23 -17.50
CA THR A 219 6.21 1.05 -18.03
C THR A 219 6.71 2.18 -18.92
N GLY A 220 7.98 2.58 -18.82
CA GLY A 220 8.45 3.83 -19.44
C GLY A 220 7.65 5.06 -19.00
N GLY A 221 6.85 4.91 -17.93
CA GLY A 221 5.92 5.91 -17.41
C GLY A 221 4.61 6.05 -18.20
N GLY A 222 4.25 5.12 -19.13
CA GLY A 222 3.20 5.41 -20.09
C GLY A 222 2.18 4.33 -20.46
N ASP A 223 2.17 3.16 -19.82
CA ASP A 223 1.10 2.17 -20.06
C ASP A 223 0.05 2.19 -18.94
N PRO A 224 -1.10 2.89 -19.14
CA PRO A 224 -2.14 3.00 -18.12
C PRO A 224 -2.73 1.64 -17.75
N THR A 225 -2.89 0.74 -18.72
CA THR A 225 -3.45 -0.61 -18.49
C THR A 225 -2.57 -1.43 -17.56
N PHE A 226 -1.28 -1.48 -17.84
CA PHE A 226 -0.33 -2.19 -16.98
C PHE A 226 -0.28 -1.57 -15.58
N THR A 227 -0.31 -0.24 -15.50
CA THR A 227 -0.29 0.50 -14.23
C THR A 227 -1.50 0.17 -13.37
N ALA A 228 -2.70 0.16 -13.96
CA ALA A 228 -3.95 -0.19 -13.28
C ALA A 228 -3.93 -1.64 -12.76
N TYR A 229 -3.46 -2.59 -13.57
CA TYR A 229 -3.36 -3.99 -13.13
C TYR A 229 -2.29 -4.17 -12.05
N ALA A 230 -1.14 -3.47 -12.14
CA ALA A 230 -0.12 -3.50 -11.10
C ALA A 230 -0.65 -2.93 -9.78
N LEU A 231 -1.44 -1.84 -9.84
CA LEU A 231 -2.09 -1.25 -8.67
C LEU A 231 -3.11 -2.21 -8.04
N ALA A 232 -3.97 -2.85 -8.86
CA ALA A 232 -4.93 -3.85 -8.39
C ALA A 232 -4.24 -5.07 -7.77
N PHE A 233 -3.17 -5.58 -8.41
CA PHE A 233 -2.35 -6.67 -7.87
C PHE A 233 -1.77 -6.30 -6.50
N SER A 234 -1.25 -5.10 -6.36
CA SER A 234 -0.69 -4.60 -5.10
C SER A 234 -1.77 -4.45 -4.02
N ALA A 235 -2.98 -3.99 -4.39
CA ALA A 235 -4.11 -3.93 -3.47
C ALA A 235 -4.45 -5.33 -2.92
N GLY A 236 -4.50 -6.34 -3.79
CA GLY A 236 -4.71 -7.73 -3.38
C GLY A 236 -3.64 -8.23 -2.42
N SER A 237 -2.38 -7.91 -2.66
CA SER A 237 -1.27 -8.24 -1.76
C SER A 237 -1.45 -7.59 -0.39
N PHE A 238 -1.85 -6.32 -0.33
CA PHE A 238 -2.12 -5.62 0.94
C PHE A 238 -3.30 -6.22 1.71
N LEU A 239 -4.35 -6.65 1.00
CA LEU A 239 -5.48 -7.36 1.61
C LEU A 239 -5.04 -8.68 2.25
N CYS A 240 -4.13 -9.43 1.62
CA CYS A 240 -3.60 -10.67 2.18
C CYS A 240 -2.83 -10.39 3.46
N ILE A 241 -1.88 -9.44 3.44
CA ILE A 241 -1.05 -9.11 4.60
C ILE A 241 -1.90 -8.61 5.76
N ALA A 242 -2.81 -7.65 5.50
CA ALA A 242 -3.71 -7.15 6.53
C ALA A 242 -4.54 -8.27 7.17
N GLY A 243 -4.98 -9.25 6.37
CA GLY A 243 -5.71 -10.43 6.86
C GLY A 243 -4.85 -11.36 7.68
N SER A 244 -3.62 -11.63 7.25
CA SER A 244 -2.69 -12.53 7.96
C SER A 244 -2.22 -11.96 9.30
N ASP A 245 -2.02 -10.65 9.38
CA ASP A 245 -1.65 -9.97 10.63
C ASP A 245 -2.78 -10.00 11.67
N LEU A 246 -4.05 -9.97 11.22
CA LEU A 246 -5.22 -10.00 12.08
C LEU A 246 -5.56 -11.40 12.62
N LEU A 247 -5.28 -12.45 11.85
CA LEU A 247 -5.64 -13.82 12.21
C LEU A 247 -5.05 -14.30 13.56
N PRO A 248 -3.76 -14.09 13.87
CA PRO A 248 -3.20 -14.48 15.16
C PRO A 248 -3.83 -13.78 16.35
N GLU A 249 -4.22 -12.49 16.18
CA GLU A 249 -4.83 -11.71 17.25
C GLU A 249 -6.20 -12.23 17.67
N LEU A 250 -6.99 -12.74 16.72
CA LEU A 250 -8.31 -13.29 16.99
C LEU A 250 -8.28 -14.56 17.85
N HIS A 251 -7.20 -15.34 17.77
CA HIS A 251 -7.11 -16.65 18.41
C HIS A 251 -6.47 -16.65 19.79
N PHE A 252 -5.55 -15.74 20.10
CA PHE A 252 -4.68 -15.86 21.27
C PHE A 252 -4.96 -14.92 22.45
N HIS A 253 -5.73 -13.82 22.29
CA HIS A 253 -5.88 -12.80 23.34
C HIS A 253 -7.33 -12.44 23.64
N SER A 254 -7.91 -13.07 24.68
CA SER A 254 -9.29 -12.79 25.10
C SER A 254 -9.45 -11.47 25.86
N HIS A 255 -8.40 -10.92 26.48
CA HIS A 255 -8.47 -9.77 27.35
C HIS A 255 -8.35 -8.40 26.66
N ASP A 256 -7.71 -8.31 25.50
CA ASP A 256 -7.43 -7.03 24.82
C ASP A 256 -8.21 -6.81 23.51
N ARG A 257 -9.18 -7.67 23.21
CA ARG A 257 -9.96 -7.65 21.95
C ARG A 257 -10.54 -6.28 21.62
N VAL A 258 -11.06 -5.57 22.61
CA VAL A 258 -11.67 -4.25 22.38
C VAL A 258 -10.63 -3.23 21.94
N ARG A 259 -9.46 -3.21 22.56
CA ARG A 259 -8.38 -2.25 22.21
C ARG A 259 -7.83 -2.51 20.82
N LEU A 260 -7.64 -3.78 20.47
CA LEU A 260 -7.16 -4.21 19.16
C LEU A 260 -8.20 -3.88 18.07
N SER A 261 -9.47 -4.21 18.31
CA SER A 261 -10.57 -3.84 17.38
C SER A 261 -10.72 -2.34 17.21
N LEU A 262 -10.57 -1.56 18.28
CA LEU A 262 -10.60 -0.09 18.18
C LEU A 262 -9.42 0.46 17.38
N ALA A 263 -8.23 -0.10 17.56
CA ALA A 263 -7.04 0.28 16.79
C ALA A 263 -7.22 -0.02 15.29
N LEU A 264 -7.76 -1.20 14.95
CA LEU A 264 -8.09 -1.59 13.59
C LEU A 264 -9.09 -0.61 12.95
N VAL A 265 -10.21 -0.37 13.63
CA VAL A 265 -11.28 0.54 13.14
C VAL A 265 -10.74 1.95 12.98
N LEU A 266 -9.88 2.42 13.90
CA LEU A 266 -9.23 3.72 13.79
C LEU A 266 -8.33 3.79 12.56
N GLY A 267 -7.53 2.76 12.30
CA GLY A 267 -6.69 2.67 11.11
C GLY A 267 -7.52 2.73 9.83
N LEU A 268 -8.59 1.94 9.77
CA LEU A 268 -9.54 1.93 8.65
C LEU A 268 -10.19 3.31 8.42
N ALA A 269 -10.62 3.97 9.49
CA ALA A 269 -11.24 5.30 9.44
C ALA A 269 -10.27 6.38 8.94
N ILE A 270 -9.01 6.31 9.36
CA ILE A 270 -7.95 7.22 8.87
C ILE A 270 -7.72 7.02 7.38
N ALA A 271 -7.61 5.77 6.92
CA ALA A 271 -7.44 5.47 5.50
C ALA A 271 -8.63 5.97 4.65
N TRP A 272 -9.85 5.80 5.14
CA TRP A 272 -11.05 6.36 4.51
C TRP A 272 -11.02 7.89 4.46
N GLY A 273 -10.60 8.53 5.56
CA GLY A 273 -10.46 9.99 5.65
C GLY A 273 -9.43 10.53 4.65
N ILE A 274 -8.27 9.86 4.48
CA ILE A 274 -7.23 10.23 3.51
C ILE A 274 -7.78 10.15 2.08
N GLY A 275 -8.50 9.06 1.73
CA GLY A 275 -9.11 8.91 0.42
C GLY A 275 -10.14 10.02 0.10
N ASN A 276 -10.94 10.43 1.11
CA ASN A 276 -11.88 11.54 0.94
C ASN A 276 -11.18 12.90 0.80
N LEU A 277 -10.11 13.16 1.57
CA LEU A 277 -9.36 14.41 1.45
C LEU A 277 -8.71 14.54 0.06
N GLU A 278 -8.21 13.44 -0.49
CA GLU A 278 -7.65 13.42 -1.84
C GLU A 278 -8.74 13.71 -2.88
N SER A 279 -9.95 13.18 -2.73
CA SER A 279 -11.08 13.47 -3.62
C SER A 279 -11.65 14.89 -3.46
N MET A 280 -11.67 15.47 -2.26
CA MET A 280 -12.19 16.82 -1.99
C MET A 280 -11.26 17.93 -2.52
N SER A 281 -9.95 17.73 -2.53
CA SER A 281 -9.02 18.70 -3.10
C SER A 281 -9.22 18.92 -4.62
N HIS A 282 -10.01 18.06 -5.27
CA HIS A 282 -10.32 18.11 -6.70
C HIS A 282 -11.66 18.78 -7.05
N SER A 283 -12.61 18.84 -6.12
CA SER A 283 -13.92 19.48 -6.39
C SER A 283 -13.82 21.01 -6.47
N ASP A 284 -12.85 21.61 -5.83
CA ASP A 284 -12.69 23.08 -5.85
C ASP A 284 -12.06 23.59 -7.17
N GLU A 285 -11.25 22.80 -7.86
CA GLU A 285 -10.61 23.22 -9.09
C GLU A 285 -11.56 23.20 -10.29
N HIS A 286 -12.54 22.27 -10.32
CA HIS A 286 -13.57 22.23 -11.36
C HIS A 286 -14.58 23.38 -11.28
N ASN A 287 -14.83 23.94 -10.10
CA ASN A 287 -15.76 25.06 -9.94
C ASN A 287 -15.18 26.39 -10.43
N HIS A 288 -13.85 26.55 -10.51
CA HIS A 288 -13.23 27.75 -11.04
C HIS A 288 -13.14 27.80 -12.57
N LEU A 289 -13.27 26.66 -13.26
CA LEU A 289 -13.23 26.58 -14.72
C LEU A 289 -14.61 26.74 -15.38
N TYR A 290 -15.71 26.59 -14.61
CA TYR A 290 -17.08 26.77 -15.11
C TYR A 290 -17.69 28.09 -14.62
N GLN A 291 -17.02 29.23 -14.84
CA GLN A 291 -17.71 30.51 -14.89
C GLN A 291 -18.28 30.64 -16.31
N PRO A 292 -19.60 30.61 -16.50
CA PRO A 292 -20.19 30.95 -17.77
C PRO A 292 -19.84 32.41 -18.05
N THR A 293 -18.98 32.64 -19.05
CA THR A 293 -18.82 33.95 -19.62
C THR A 293 -20.21 34.43 -20.03
N SER A 294 -20.73 35.38 -19.27
CA SER A 294 -21.93 36.14 -19.58
C SER A 294 -21.61 36.95 -20.86
N ALA A 295 -21.72 36.29 -22.02
CA ALA A 295 -21.76 36.95 -23.28
C ALA A 295 -23.08 37.72 -23.31
N ALA A 296 -22.97 39.04 -23.20
CA ALA A 296 -24.07 39.97 -23.36
C ALA A 296 -24.79 39.71 -24.68
N VAL A 297 -26.00 39.18 -24.58
CA VAL A 297 -26.95 39.14 -25.72
C VAL A 297 -27.34 40.57 -26.00
N GLN A 298 -26.75 41.17 -27.04
CA GLN A 298 -27.24 42.41 -27.62
C GLN A 298 -28.60 42.12 -28.28
N PRO A 299 -29.65 42.90 -28.00
CA PRO A 299 -30.93 42.77 -28.68
C PRO A 299 -30.78 43.29 -30.12
N HIS A 300 -30.97 42.38 -31.07
CA HIS A 300 -31.10 42.75 -32.47
C HIS A 300 -32.39 43.55 -32.63
N SER A 301 -32.25 44.87 -32.90
CA SER A 301 -33.34 45.74 -33.32
C SER A 301 -33.86 45.28 -34.72
N ALA A 302 -35.07 44.78 -34.76
CA ALA A 302 -35.79 44.52 -36.01
C ALA A 302 -36.18 45.86 -36.67
N ASP A 303 -35.57 46.16 -37.79
CA ASP A 303 -35.97 47.25 -38.67
C ASP A 303 -37.04 46.77 -39.62
N HIS A 304 -38.29 47.25 -39.40
CA HIS A 304 -39.43 47.03 -40.32
C HIS A 304 -39.38 48.12 -41.39
N SER A 305 -38.88 47.80 -42.56
CA SER A 305 -39.15 48.58 -43.76
C SER A 305 -40.27 47.92 -44.56
N THR A 306 -41.44 48.55 -44.46
CA THR A 306 -42.58 48.38 -45.35
C THR A 306 -42.24 48.86 -46.76
N GLU A 307 -42.32 48.03 -47.75
CA GLU A 307 -42.49 48.46 -49.16
C GLU A 307 -43.79 47.89 -49.74
N SER A 308 -44.68 48.81 -50.05
CA SER A 308 -45.93 48.66 -50.79
C SER A 308 -45.68 48.59 -52.28
N HIS A 309 -46.23 47.61 -52.95
CA HIS A 309 -46.62 47.76 -54.36
C HIS A 309 -47.92 47.01 -54.65
N ALA A 310 -48.95 47.79 -54.95
CA ALA A 310 -50.01 47.43 -55.85
C ALA A 310 -49.73 48.11 -57.22
N PRO A 311 -50.38 47.79 -58.34
CA PRO A 311 -51.78 47.29 -58.51
C PRO A 311 -51.90 45.87 -58.93
#